data_f5a19a74c4ba802a9e2cfe93304c521b
#
_entry.id   f5a19a74c4ba802a9e2cfe93304c521b
#
_cell.length_a   1.000
_cell.length_b   1.000
_cell.length_c   1.000
_cell.angle_alpha   90.00
_cell.angle_beta   90.00
_cell.angle_gamma   90.00
#
_symmetry.space_group_name_H-M   'P 1'
#
loop_
_entity.id
_entity.type
_entity.pdbx_description
1 polymer ?
#
loop_
_entity_poly.entity_id
_entity_poly.type
_entity_poly.pdbx_seq_one_letter_code
_entity_poly.pdbx_strand_id
1 'polypeptide(L)'
;MTIRIRRAVSADIPVLRTLIDASVRGLQTRDYTPSQIESALATVYGVDTQLLADGTYFVAEAGTEQGGCTADAAAPTFAPVIVGCGGWSKRKTLYGGDQWAGREPALLAPQHDAAKIRAFFIHPSWTRRGIGTMILEACENAAVAAGFTRFEMGATLTGVLLYQARGYVALENLEVPLANGESLPIVRMEKRLVTAAS
;
A
#
# COMPACT_ATOMS: atom_id res chain seq x y z
N MET A 1 -5.97 -15.46 -16.41
CA MET A 1 -5.61 -14.11 -15.98
C MET A 1 -4.77 -14.23 -14.72
N THR A 2 -3.52 -13.80 -14.76
CA THR A 2 -2.53 -13.99 -13.70
C THR A 2 -2.23 -12.65 -13.01
N ILE A 3 -2.13 -12.64 -11.68
CA ILE A 3 -1.65 -11.49 -10.90
C ILE A 3 -0.22 -11.79 -10.49
N ARG A 4 0.69 -10.85 -10.74
CA ARG A 4 2.09 -10.93 -10.34
C ARG A 4 2.43 -9.75 -9.42
N ILE A 5 3.16 -10.02 -8.35
CA ILE A 5 3.72 -8.97 -7.48
C ILE A 5 5.19 -8.78 -7.84
N ARG A 6 5.58 -7.51 -8.04
CA ARG A 6 6.98 -7.12 -8.18
C ARG A 6 7.28 -5.83 -7.43
N ARG A 7 8.55 -5.52 -7.24
CA ARG A 7 8.97 -4.22 -6.75
C ARG A 7 8.63 -3.15 -7.78
N ALA A 8 8.14 -2.01 -7.29
CA ALA A 8 7.94 -0.82 -8.10
C ALA A 8 9.28 -0.19 -8.49
N VAL A 9 9.31 0.44 -9.65
CA VAL A 9 10.45 1.20 -10.18
C VAL A 9 10.03 2.63 -10.50
N SER A 10 10.99 3.53 -10.68
CA SER A 10 10.68 4.95 -10.96
C SER A 10 9.84 5.16 -12.21
N ALA A 11 9.96 4.27 -13.22
CA ALA A 11 9.12 4.31 -14.42
C ALA A 11 7.62 4.06 -14.14
N ASP A 12 7.27 3.47 -13.00
CA ASP A 12 5.88 3.22 -12.62
C ASP A 12 5.18 4.47 -12.06
N ILE A 13 5.92 5.52 -11.68
CA ILE A 13 5.38 6.71 -10.99
C ILE A 13 4.16 7.32 -11.70
N PRO A 14 4.16 7.52 -13.03
CA PRO A 14 2.98 8.08 -13.71
C PRO A 14 1.73 7.21 -13.56
N VAL A 15 1.90 5.89 -13.68
CA VAL A 15 0.79 4.93 -13.54
C VAL A 15 0.32 4.86 -12.09
N LEU A 16 1.25 4.90 -11.12
CA LEU A 16 0.92 4.91 -9.69
C LEU A 16 0.10 6.14 -9.31
N ARG A 17 0.39 7.32 -9.84
CA ARG A 17 -0.41 8.52 -9.60
C ARG A 17 -1.86 8.35 -10.06
N THR A 18 -2.06 7.82 -11.26
CA THR A 18 -3.39 7.54 -11.81
C THR A 18 -4.12 6.46 -11.00
N LEU A 19 -3.41 5.41 -10.58
CA LEU A 19 -3.97 4.34 -9.75
C LEU A 19 -4.43 4.87 -8.39
N ILE A 20 -3.60 5.69 -7.72
CA ILE A 20 -3.91 6.26 -6.41
C ILE A 20 -5.16 7.15 -6.51
N ASP A 21 -5.21 8.05 -7.49
CA ASP A 21 -6.38 8.92 -7.70
C ASP A 21 -7.66 8.09 -7.94
N ALA A 22 -7.61 7.12 -8.85
CA ALA A 22 -8.75 6.25 -9.14
C ALA A 22 -9.18 5.43 -7.91
N SER A 23 -8.22 4.90 -7.14
CA SER A 23 -8.49 4.12 -5.93
C SER A 23 -9.20 4.96 -4.87
N VAL A 24 -8.68 6.14 -4.57
CA VAL A 24 -9.24 7.03 -3.53
C VAL A 24 -10.64 7.49 -3.93
N ARG A 25 -10.81 8.00 -5.13
CA ARG A 25 -12.11 8.48 -5.63
C ARG A 25 -13.15 7.36 -5.78
N GLY A 26 -12.71 6.17 -6.13
CA GLY A 26 -13.63 5.05 -6.41
C GLY A 26 -14.00 4.21 -5.19
N LEU A 27 -13.16 4.16 -4.15
CA LEU A 27 -13.34 3.24 -3.03
C LEU A 27 -13.64 3.90 -1.70
N GLN A 28 -13.28 5.17 -1.51
CA GLN A 28 -13.37 5.82 -0.20
C GLN A 28 -14.63 6.67 0.01
N THR A 29 -15.48 6.81 -0.99
CA THR A 29 -16.69 7.68 -0.97
C THR A 29 -17.76 7.26 0.03
N ARG A 30 -17.70 6.04 0.60
CA ARG A 30 -18.61 5.59 1.65
C ARG A 30 -18.17 6.03 3.05
N ASP A 31 -16.88 6.30 3.22
CA ASP A 31 -16.26 6.53 4.52
C ASP A 31 -15.81 7.99 4.70
N TYR A 32 -15.63 8.71 3.58
CA TYR A 32 -15.14 10.09 3.58
C TYR A 32 -15.97 10.98 2.67
N THR A 33 -16.08 12.25 3.04
CA THR A 33 -16.77 13.26 2.22
C THR A 33 -15.95 13.59 0.97
N PRO A 34 -16.59 14.11 -0.09
CA PRO A 34 -15.88 14.59 -1.27
C PRO A 34 -14.81 15.64 -0.93
N SER A 35 -15.08 16.54 0.02
CA SER A 35 -14.12 17.55 0.50
C SER A 35 -12.89 16.94 1.15
N GLN A 36 -13.08 15.94 2.03
CA GLN A 36 -11.97 15.19 2.64
C GLN A 36 -11.14 14.47 1.58
N ILE A 37 -11.78 13.82 0.60
CA ILE A 37 -11.10 13.11 -0.50
C ILE A 37 -10.22 14.07 -1.31
N GLU A 38 -10.75 15.20 -1.76
CA GLU A 38 -9.99 16.19 -2.55
C GLU A 38 -8.81 16.74 -1.75
N SER A 39 -9.03 17.12 -0.50
CA SER A 39 -7.97 17.65 0.35
C SER A 39 -6.91 16.59 0.67
N ALA A 40 -7.31 15.34 0.92
CA ALA A 40 -6.39 14.25 1.18
C ALA A 40 -5.53 13.90 -0.06
N LEU A 41 -6.11 13.93 -1.27
CA LEU A 41 -5.37 13.76 -2.52
C LEU A 41 -4.34 14.88 -2.75
N ALA A 42 -4.63 16.09 -2.29
CA ALA A 42 -3.72 17.22 -2.41
C ALA A 42 -2.56 17.17 -1.38
N THR A 43 -2.74 16.56 -0.20
CA THR A 43 -1.81 16.74 0.93
C THR A 43 -1.33 15.45 1.60
N VAL A 44 -2.08 14.36 1.52
CA VAL A 44 -1.79 13.10 2.24
C VAL A 44 -1.52 11.96 1.27
N TYR A 45 -2.46 11.69 0.36
CA TYR A 45 -2.34 10.58 -0.57
C TYR A 45 -1.44 10.92 -1.75
N GLY A 46 -0.58 9.99 -2.12
CA GLY A 46 0.30 10.15 -3.27
C GLY A 46 1.34 9.05 -3.34
N VAL A 47 2.17 9.14 -4.37
CA VAL A 47 3.34 8.26 -4.51
C VAL A 47 4.30 8.56 -3.37
N ASP A 48 4.94 7.53 -2.88
CA ASP A 48 6.01 7.62 -1.88
C ASP A 48 7.34 7.22 -2.53
N THR A 49 8.09 8.21 -2.99
CA THR A 49 9.38 8.00 -3.64
C THR A 49 10.45 7.46 -2.69
N GLN A 50 10.28 7.65 -1.36
CA GLN A 50 11.16 7.05 -0.38
C GLN A 50 11.01 5.52 -0.34
N LEU A 51 9.78 5.00 -0.50
CA LEU A 51 9.57 3.55 -0.61
C LEU A 51 10.18 2.97 -1.89
N LEU A 52 10.17 3.74 -2.99
CA LEU A 52 10.86 3.37 -4.22
C LEU A 52 12.38 3.33 -4.01
N ALA A 53 12.96 4.37 -3.41
CA ALA A 53 14.39 4.46 -3.13
C ALA A 53 14.87 3.37 -2.16
N ASP A 54 14.05 3.02 -1.17
CA ASP A 54 14.33 1.95 -0.20
C ASP A 54 14.10 0.54 -0.79
N GLY A 55 13.51 0.41 -1.99
CA GLY A 55 13.19 -0.86 -2.65
C GLY A 55 12.08 -1.65 -1.95
N THR A 56 11.19 -0.95 -1.24
CA THR A 56 10.17 -1.54 -0.37
C THR A 56 8.73 -1.26 -0.84
N TYR A 57 8.57 -0.72 -2.04
CA TYR A 57 7.28 -0.50 -2.69
C TYR A 57 7.00 -1.61 -3.69
N PHE A 58 5.79 -2.18 -3.67
CA PHE A 58 5.35 -3.27 -4.54
C PHE A 58 4.16 -2.84 -5.39
N VAL A 59 4.09 -3.42 -6.59
CA VAL A 59 2.93 -3.31 -7.50
C VAL A 59 2.39 -4.70 -7.80
N ALA A 60 1.07 -4.76 -7.97
CA ALA A 60 0.37 -5.91 -8.53
C ALA A 60 0.09 -5.65 -10.00
N GLU A 61 0.62 -6.50 -10.86
CA GLU A 61 0.39 -6.50 -12.30
C GLU A 61 -0.61 -7.58 -12.67
N ALA A 62 -1.60 -7.22 -13.46
CA ALA A 62 -2.53 -8.14 -14.09
C ALA A 62 -2.23 -8.26 -15.56
N GLY A 63 -2.22 -9.48 -16.06
CA GLY A 63 -2.04 -9.74 -17.48
C GLY A 63 -2.65 -11.08 -17.89
N THR A 64 -2.82 -11.26 -19.19
CA THR A 64 -3.19 -12.54 -19.79
C THR A 64 -1.94 -13.16 -20.41
N GLU A 65 -1.62 -14.40 -20.06
CA GLU A 65 -0.73 -15.21 -20.87
C GLU A 65 -1.45 -15.48 -22.20
N GLN A 66 -1.02 -14.83 -23.26
CA GLN A 66 -1.47 -15.23 -24.59
C GLN A 66 -0.71 -16.50 -24.97
N GLY A 67 -1.36 -17.64 -24.79
CA GLY A 67 -0.86 -18.91 -25.28
C GLY A 67 -0.86 -18.91 -26.80
N GLY A 68 0.27 -18.61 -27.41
CA GLY A 68 0.52 -18.82 -28.83
C GLY A 68 0.93 -20.29 -29.07
N CYS A 69 -0.01 -21.13 -29.54
CA CYS A 69 0.30 -22.43 -30.10
C CYS A 69 0.67 -22.29 -31.59
N THR A 70 1.80 -21.64 -31.90
CA THR A 70 2.42 -21.73 -33.23
C THR A 70 3.94 -21.70 -33.08
N ALA A 71 4.62 -22.59 -33.79
CA ALA A 71 6.05 -22.89 -33.67
C ALA A 71 7.01 -21.76 -34.12
N ASP A 72 6.52 -20.54 -34.31
CA ASP A 72 7.29 -19.38 -34.78
C ASP A 72 7.04 -18.15 -33.90
N ALA A 73 6.71 -18.38 -32.61
CA ALA A 73 6.27 -17.32 -31.68
C ALA A 73 7.45 -16.60 -31.04
N ALA A 74 7.59 -15.31 -31.34
CA ALA A 74 8.13 -14.33 -30.39
C ALA A 74 7.51 -14.57 -29.00
N ALA A 75 8.32 -14.44 -27.92
CA ALA A 75 7.89 -14.69 -26.54
C ALA A 75 6.53 -14.06 -26.24
N PRO A 76 5.65 -14.71 -25.44
CA PRO A 76 4.31 -14.20 -25.15
C PRO A 76 4.42 -12.77 -24.62
N THR A 77 3.83 -11.82 -25.35
CA THR A 77 3.81 -10.43 -24.97
C THR A 77 2.81 -10.28 -23.82
N PHE A 78 3.30 -10.37 -22.60
CA PHE A 78 2.57 -9.98 -21.42
C PHE A 78 2.55 -8.45 -21.43
N ALA A 79 1.40 -7.83 -21.69
CA ALA A 79 1.20 -6.39 -21.50
C ALA A 79 0.57 -6.17 -20.11
N PRO A 80 1.39 -6.10 -19.04
CA PRO A 80 0.87 -6.03 -17.69
C PRO A 80 0.28 -4.65 -17.43
N VAL A 81 -0.89 -4.64 -16.76
CA VAL A 81 -1.49 -3.42 -16.22
C VAL A 81 -1.32 -3.43 -14.72
N ILE A 82 -0.80 -2.33 -14.15
CA ILE A 82 -0.70 -2.17 -12.70
C ILE A 82 -2.10 -1.93 -12.15
N VAL A 83 -2.55 -2.80 -11.25
CA VAL A 83 -3.90 -2.82 -10.69
C VAL A 83 -3.94 -2.61 -9.17
N GLY A 84 -2.80 -2.54 -8.54
CA GLY A 84 -2.65 -2.26 -7.11
C GLY A 84 -1.21 -1.93 -6.75
N CYS A 85 -1.03 -1.26 -5.63
CA CYS A 85 0.27 -1.00 -5.03
C CYS A 85 0.17 -0.99 -3.51
N GLY A 86 1.32 -1.14 -2.86
CA GLY A 86 1.48 -1.04 -1.43
C GLY A 86 2.94 -1.24 -1.04
N GLY A 87 3.31 -0.72 0.11
CA GLY A 87 4.69 -0.79 0.56
C GLY A 87 4.84 -0.96 2.07
N TRP A 88 6.07 -1.22 2.47
CA TRP A 88 6.47 -1.19 3.85
C TRP A 88 7.66 -0.26 4.03
N SER A 89 7.85 0.28 5.23
CA SER A 89 8.93 1.21 5.52
C SER A 89 9.67 0.79 6.79
N LYS A 90 10.99 0.83 6.71
CA LYS A 90 11.93 0.78 7.85
C LYS A 90 12.15 2.16 8.49
N ARG A 91 11.25 3.13 8.23
CA ARG A 91 11.32 4.50 8.73
C ARG A 91 10.09 4.84 9.57
N LYS A 92 10.20 5.86 10.40
CA LYS A 92 9.17 6.23 11.39
C LYS A 92 7.86 6.74 10.78
N THR A 93 7.88 7.30 9.57
CA THR A 93 6.68 7.85 8.90
C THR A 93 5.56 6.80 8.86
N LEU A 94 4.44 7.06 9.53
CA LEU A 94 3.30 6.14 9.65
C LEU A 94 2.39 6.20 8.42
N TYR A 95 2.12 7.37 7.88
CA TYR A 95 1.23 7.62 6.74
C TYR A 95 1.71 8.80 5.89
N GLY A 96 1.07 9.00 4.74
CA GLY A 96 1.30 10.10 3.82
C GLY A 96 2.34 9.80 2.73
N GLY A 97 2.11 10.35 1.53
CA GLY A 97 3.03 10.33 0.37
C GLY A 97 4.09 11.42 0.43
N ASP A 98 4.69 11.75 -0.71
CA ASP A 98 5.77 12.74 -0.79
C ASP A 98 5.34 14.16 -0.38
N GLN A 99 4.08 14.52 -0.61
CA GLN A 99 3.51 15.83 -0.25
C GLN A 99 3.17 15.98 1.24
N TRP A 100 3.23 14.90 2.02
CA TRP A 100 2.91 14.96 3.45
C TRP A 100 4.04 15.64 4.24
N ALA A 101 3.71 16.75 4.91
CA ALA A 101 4.70 17.55 5.68
C ALA A 101 5.16 16.85 6.98
N GLY A 102 4.36 15.95 7.54
CA GLY A 102 4.65 15.24 8.79
C GLY A 102 5.53 13.98 8.61
N ARG A 103 6.42 13.94 7.62
CA ARG A 103 7.31 12.80 7.37
C ARG A 103 8.44 12.74 8.39
N GLU A 104 8.68 11.54 8.91
CA GLU A 104 9.79 11.22 9.80
C GLU A 104 10.72 10.18 9.15
N PRO A 105 11.81 10.62 8.46
CA PRO A 105 12.66 9.72 7.69
C PRO A 105 13.62 8.87 8.53
N ALA A 106 13.67 9.07 9.87
CA ALA A 106 14.54 8.33 10.75
C ALA A 106 14.29 6.82 10.68
N LEU A 107 15.36 6.04 10.73
CA LEU A 107 15.30 4.58 10.66
C LEU A 107 14.73 3.99 11.97
N LEU A 108 14.04 2.88 11.81
CA LEU A 108 13.51 2.04 12.87
C LEU A 108 14.52 0.92 13.21
N ALA A 109 14.53 0.51 14.48
CA ALA A 109 15.30 -0.64 14.96
C ALA A 109 14.38 -1.88 14.98
N PRO A 110 14.64 -2.92 14.15
CA PRO A 110 13.73 -4.08 14.02
C PRO A 110 13.41 -4.80 15.34
N GLN A 111 14.33 -4.78 16.31
CA GLN A 111 14.17 -5.44 17.62
C GLN A 111 13.20 -4.71 18.55
N HIS A 112 12.98 -3.41 18.33
CA HIS A 112 12.21 -2.55 19.23
C HIS A 112 10.98 -1.90 18.55
N ASP A 113 11.09 -1.67 17.25
CA ASP A 113 10.09 -0.92 16.48
C ASP A 113 9.24 -1.84 15.59
N ALA A 114 8.09 -1.34 15.16
CA ALA A 114 7.24 -1.98 14.16
C ALA A 114 7.51 -1.39 12.77
N ALA A 115 7.71 -2.25 11.76
CA ALA A 115 7.74 -1.82 10.36
C ALA A 115 6.42 -1.14 9.97
N LYS A 116 6.48 -0.07 9.20
CA LYS A 116 5.27 0.66 8.79
C LYS A 116 4.75 0.11 7.45
N ILE A 117 3.50 -0.35 7.44
CA ILE A 117 2.78 -0.75 6.22
C ILE A 117 2.03 0.47 5.70
N ARG A 118 2.23 0.85 4.44
CA ARG A 118 1.71 2.13 3.93
C ARG A 118 1.55 2.15 2.41
N ALA A 119 0.90 3.22 1.91
CA ALA A 119 0.69 3.49 0.49
C ALA A 119 -0.05 2.37 -0.26
N PHE A 120 -1.10 1.81 0.35
CA PHE A 120 -1.93 0.73 -0.19
C PHE A 120 -3.09 1.28 -1.00
N PHE A 121 -3.11 0.98 -2.29
CA PHE A 121 -4.17 1.40 -3.21
C PHE A 121 -4.47 0.30 -4.22
N ILE A 122 -5.76 0.04 -4.45
CA ILE A 122 -6.25 -0.97 -5.41
C ILE A 122 -7.16 -0.27 -6.41
N HIS A 123 -7.00 -0.58 -7.68
CA HIS A 123 -7.91 -0.05 -8.72
C HIS A 123 -9.36 -0.52 -8.46
N PRO A 124 -10.38 0.35 -8.54
CA PRO A 124 -11.77 0.01 -8.19
C PRO A 124 -12.31 -1.22 -8.92
N SER A 125 -12.02 -1.37 -10.20
CA SER A 125 -12.45 -2.53 -11.00
C SER A 125 -11.74 -3.85 -10.64
N TRP A 126 -10.76 -3.81 -9.74
CA TRP A 126 -9.94 -4.95 -9.35
C TRP A 126 -10.08 -5.33 -7.88
N THR A 127 -11.04 -4.76 -7.18
CA THR A 127 -11.34 -5.10 -5.79
C THR A 127 -11.88 -6.52 -5.65
N ARG A 128 -11.81 -7.08 -4.43
CA ARG A 128 -12.35 -8.42 -4.07
C ARG A 128 -11.72 -9.59 -4.84
N ARG A 129 -10.53 -9.41 -5.39
CA ARG A 129 -9.73 -10.45 -6.09
C ARG A 129 -8.50 -10.89 -5.31
N GLY A 130 -8.40 -10.57 -4.03
CA GLY A 130 -7.26 -10.93 -3.17
C GLY A 130 -6.00 -10.07 -3.37
N ILE A 131 -6.01 -9.07 -4.26
CA ILE A 131 -4.82 -8.28 -4.60
C ILE A 131 -4.24 -7.57 -3.38
N GLY A 132 -5.08 -6.94 -2.55
CA GLY A 132 -4.62 -6.29 -1.32
C GLY A 132 -3.92 -7.26 -0.37
N THR A 133 -4.43 -8.50 -0.26
CA THR A 133 -3.79 -9.57 0.51
C THR A 133 -2.42 -9.94 -0.05
N MET A 134 -2.31 -10.15 -1.37
CA MET A 134 -1.04 -10.52 -2.01
C MET A 134 0.04 -9.45 -1.80
N ILE A 135 -0.33 -8.16 -1.93
CA ILE A 135 0.59 -7.06 -1.69
C ILE A 135 0.99 -7.00 -0.21
N LEU A 136 0.04 -7.17 0.71
CA LEU A 136 0.30 -7.14 2.14
C LEU A 136 1.27 -8.26 2.54
N GLU A 137 1.06 -9.48 2.07
CA GLU A 137 1.95 -10.62 2.30
C GLU A 137 3.36 -10.37 1.75
N ALA A 138 3.48 -9.77 0.57
CA ALA A 138 4.78 -9.39 0.03
C ALA A 138 5.50 -8.35 0.90
N CYS A 139 4.78 -7.36 1.43
CA CYS A 139 5.31 -6.36 2.35
C CYS A 139 5.74 -6.98 3.68
N GLU A 140 4.89 -7.80 4.30
CA GLU A 140 5.17 -8.48 5.56
C GLU A 140 6.39 -9.40 5.43
N ASN A 141 6.45 -10.23 4.37
CA ASN A 141 7.58 -11.12 4.12
C ASN A 141 8.90 -10.34 3.94
N ALA A 142 8.86 -9.23 3.20
CA ALA A 142 10.05 -8.39 3.01
C ALA A 142 10.49 -7.70 4.31
N ALA A 143 9.56 -7.26 5.15
CA ALA A 143 9.86 -6.68 6.44
C ALA A 143 10.40 -7.72 7.43
N VAL A 144 9.87 -8.95 7.42
CA VAL A 144 10.41 -10.09 8.19
C VAL A 144 11.84 -10.40 7.77
N ALA A 145 12.12 -10.45 6.47
CA ALA A 145 13.47 -10.66 5.96
C ALA A 145 14.46 -9.55 6.38
N ALA A 146 13.93 -8.35 6.70
CA ALA A 146 14.71 -7.24 7.27
C ALA A 146 14.78 -7.26 8.82
N GLY A 147 14.28 -8.31 9.48
CA GLY A 147 14.36 -8.54 10.91
C GLY A 147 13.19 -8.01 11.75
N PHE A 148 12.15 -7.46 11.13
CA PHE A 148 10.96 -6.98 11.84
C PHE A 148 10.01 -8.14 12.19
N THR A 149 9.47 -8.10 13.42
CA THR A 149 8.46 -9.05 13.91
C THR A 149 7.13 -8.37 14.23
N ARG A 150 7.07 -7.06 14.07
CA ARG A 150 5.86 -6.24 14.30
C ARG A 150 5.62 -5.34 13.11
N PHE A 151 4.35 -5.12 12.82
CA PHE A 151 3.88 -4.26 11.73
C PHE A 151 2.86 -3.26 12.26
N GLU A 152 2.89 -2.05 11.76
CA GLU A 152 2.00 -0.97 12.14
C GLU A 152 1.58 -0.18 10.91
N MET A 153 0.36 0.36 10.93
CA MET A 153 -0.16 1.20 9.87
C MET A 153 -1.16 2.23 10.36
N GLY A 154 -1.33 3.31 9.61
CA GLY A 154 -2.50 4.17 9.66
C GLY A 154 -3.48 3.74 8.57
N ALA A 155 -4.45 2.90 8.94
CA ALA A 155 -5.43 2.36 8.01
C ALA A 155 -6.54 3.38 7.73
N THR A 156 -6.88 3.61 6.47
CA THR A 156 -8.12 4.31 6.13
C THR A 156 -9.32 3.49 6.61
N LEU A 157 -10.45 4.14 6.92
CA LEU A 157 -11.68 3.43 7.35
C LEU A 157 -12.08 2.34 6.35
N THR A 158 -11.95 2.62 5.07
CA THR A 158 -12.19 1.67 3.97
C THR A 158 -11.30 0.42 4.04
N GLY A 159 -10.07 0.54 4.56
CA GLY A 159 -9.08 -0.54 4.62
C GLY A 159 -9.19 -1.42 5.87
N VAL A 160 -9.82 -0.95 6.96
CA VAL A 160 -9.81 -1.60 8.27
C VAL A 160 -10.21 -3.08 8.21
N LEU A 161 -11.30 -3.40 7.49
CA LEU A 161 -11.79 -4.79 7.39
C LEU A 161 -10.77 -5.74 6.74
N LEU A 162 -10.03 -5.28 5.74
CA LEU A 162 -8.97 -6.07 5.13
C LEU A 162 -7.89 -6.42 6.16
N TYR A 163 -7.43 -5.42 6.90
CA TYR A 163 -6.34 -5.59 7.86
C TYR A 163 -6.76 -6.41 9.07
N GLN A 164 -7.97 -6.22 9.58
CA GLN A 164 -8.53 -7.08 10.64
C GLN A 164 -8.57 -8.55 10.21
N ALA A 165 -9.02 -8.83 8.99
CA ALA A 165 -9.03 -10.19 8.42
C ALA A 165 -7.61 -10.78 8.25
N ARG A 166 -6.55 -9.96 8.33
CA ARG A 166 -5.14 -10.37 8.25
C ARG A 166 -4.43 -10.34 9.60
N GLY A 167 -5.18 -10.21 10.70
CA GLY A 167 -4.67 -10.30 12.07
C GLY A 167 -4.13 -8.98 12.64
N TYR A 168 -4.42 -7.85 12.01
CA TYR A 168 -4.17 -6.54 12.61
C TYR A 168 -5.26 -6.19 13.61
N VAL A 169 -4.87 -5.62 14.72
CA VAL A 169 -5.78 -5.10 15.75
C VAL A 169 -5.73 -3.58 15.77
N ALA A 170 -6.88 -2.95 15.97
CA ALA A 170 -6.98 -1.51 16.11
C ALA A 170 -6.41 -1.09 17.48
N LEU A 171 -5.59 -0.04 17.49
CA LEU A 171 -5.00 0.53 18.69
C LEU A 171 -5.70 1.83 19.08
N GLU A 172 -5.85 2.76 18.13
CA GLU A 172 -6.44 4.07 18.36
C GLU A 172 -6.96 4.68 17.06
N ASN A 173 -7.90 5.62 17.19
CA ASN A 173 -8.33 6.45 16.08
C ASN A 173 -7.46 7.70 16.02
N LEU A 174 -7.04 8.10 14.82
CA LEU A 174 -6.23 9.30 14.58
C LEU A 174 -6.98 10.23 13.62
N GLU A 175 -6.79 11.51 13.82
CA GLU A 175 -7.32 12.56 12.95
C GLU A 175 -6.16 13.24 12.21
N VAL A 176 -6.03 12.93 10.92
CA VAL A 176 -4.98 13.51 10.07
C VAL A 176 -5.45 14.89 9.61
N PRO A 177 -4.74 15.99 9.96
CA PRO A 177 -5.15 17.32 9.56
C PRO A 177 -5.06 17.49 8.04
N LEU A 178 -6.08 18.11 7.45
CA LEU A 178 -6.18 18.42 6.04
C LEU A 178 -6.01 19.92 5.79
N ALA A 179 -5.53 20.30 4.60
CA ALA A 179 -5.28 21.71 4.25
C ALA A 179 -6.53 22.59 4.22
N ASN A 180 -7.70 21.99 4.06
CA ASN A 180 -8.99 22.69 4.07
C ASN A 180 -9.57 22.91 5.49
N GLY A 181 -8.82 22.56 6.54
CA GLY A 181 -9.25 22.70 7.95
C GLY A 181 -10.10 21.52 8.46
N GLU A 182 -10.44 20.55 7.61
CA GLU A 182 -11.05 19.28 8.03
C GLU A 182 -9.98 18.31 8.54
N SER A 183 -10.40 17.15 9.02
CA SER A 183 -9.52 16.03 9.32
C SER A 183 -9.92 14.80 8.52
N LEU A 184 -8.95 13.90 8.33
CA LEU A 184 -9.16 12.58 7.75
C LEU A 184 -9.03 11.55 8.87
N PRO A 185 -10.14 10.95 9.33
CA PRO A 185 -10.08 9.90 10.35
C PRO A 185 -9.43 8.64 9.78
N ILE A 186 -8.47 8.11 10.51
CA ILE A 186 -7.81 6.84 10.22
C ILE A 186 -7.70 6.01 11.50
N VAL A 187 -7.43 4.73 11.37
CA VAL A 187 -7.23 3.82 12.50
C VAL A 187 -5.78 3.36 12.53
N ARG A 188 -5.08 3.62 13.62
CA ARG A 188 -3.78 3.02 13.87
C ARG A 188 -3.97 1.56 14.21
N MET A 189 -3.32 0.67 13.46
CA MET A 189 -3.44 -0.78 13.62
C MET A 189 -2.07 -1.42 13.75
N GLU A 190 -1.98 -2.51 14.52
CA GLU A 190 -0.75 -3.28 14.73
C GLU A 190 -0.99 -4.77 14.53
N LYS A 191 0.02 -5.47 14.03
CA LYS A 191 0.12 -6.93 14.01
C LYS A 191 1.48 -7.35 14.54
N ARG A 192 1.49 -8.38 15.40
CA ARG A 192 2.71 -9.03 15.91
C ARG A 192 2.78 -10.44 15.39
N LEU A 193 3.93 -10.84 14.91
CA LEU A 193 4.17 -12.25 14.62
C LEU A 193 4.35 -13.00 15.93
N VAL A 194 3.63 -14.10 16.08
CA VAL A 194 3.88 -15.03 17.19
C VAL A 194 5.18 -15.74 16.87
N THR A 195 6.27 -15.36 17.53
CA THR A 195 7.49 -16.18 17.55
C THR A 195 7.13 -17.45 18.29
N ALA A 196 7.20 -18.60 17.62
CA ALA A 196 7.17 -19.88 18.35
C ALA A 196 8.27 -19.81 19.41
N ALA A 197 7.87 -19.93 20.67
CA ALA A 197 8.83 -20.06 21.76
C ALA A 197 9.67 -21.33 21.49
N SER A 198 10.96 -21.13 21.37
CA SER A 198 11.94 -22.24 21.25
C SER A 198 12.04 -22.98 22.55
#